data_5f0088ebe1b19ecba80a307b70209221
#
_entry.id   5f0088ebe1b19ecba80a307b70209221
#
_cell.length_a   1.000
_cell.length_b   1.000
_cell.length_c   1.000
_cell.angle_alpha   90.00
_cell.angle_beta   90.00
_cell.angle_gamma   90.00
#
_symmetry.space_group_name_H-M   'P 1'
#
loop_
_entity.id
_entity.type
_entity.pdbx_description
1 polymer ?
#
loop_
_entity_poly.entity_id
_entity_poly.type
_entity_poly.pdbx_seq_one_letter_code
_entity_poly.pdbx_strand_id
1 'polypeptide(L)'
;VDATYHQTVPYLEKAEQQFNYDFTPGKGIHLEPLAIYSSKHKSLDELPEKGGIIGVISDVTNQERALRLLAANGFVEIPASGDVNVYTVKKLKNFDFKEIDGPVLVSNLGETDYSVINGNFAQEGGLAPSRDGLAVESPENNPSVNVLVWKTSVSGDKAEAVKKLDELLHSDQVKKYIEDTWKDGSVIPAF
;
A
#
# COMPACT_ATOMS: atom_id res chain seq x y z
N VAL A 1 -11.07 13.61 18.53
CA VAL A 1 -11.97 12.64 17.86
C VAL A 1 -11.99 11.34 18.64
N ASP A 2 -13.08 10.60 18.59
CA ASP A 2 -13.22 9.33 19.32
C ASP A 2 -12.80 8.12 18.44
N ALA A 3 -12.98 8.22 17.13
CA ALA A 3 -12.53 7.25 16.13
C ALA A 3 -12.09 7.96 14.85
N THR A 4 -11.27 7.27 14.04
CA THR A 4 -10.78 7.74 12.75
C THR A 4 -10.60 6.58 11.78
N TYR A 5 -10.74 6.84 10.48
CA TYR A 5 -10.63 5.83 9.43
C TYR A 5 -9.82 6.40 8.27
N HIS A 6 -8.52 6.12 8.23
CA HIS A 6 -7.61 6.54 7.16
C HIS A 6 -6.26 5.82 7.18
N GLN A 7 -5.98 5.04 8.23
CA GLN A 7 -4.65 4.46 8.48
C GLN A 7 -4.67 2.93 8.39
N THR A 8 -3.47 2.39 8.21
CA THR A 8 -3.18 0.97 8.33
C THR A 8 -2.62 0.66 9.71
N VAL A 9 -2.62 -0.61 10.11
CA VAL A 9 -2.05 -1.03 11.41
C VAL A 9 -0.56 -0.67 11.53
N PRO A 10 0.31 -0.94 10.52
CA PRO A 10 1.72 -0.56 10.62
C PRO A 10 1.95 0.96 10.76
N TYR A 11 1.11 1.78 10.12
CA TYR A 11 1.15 3.22 10.30
C TYR A 11 0.76 3.64 11.72
N LEU A 12 -0.31 3.02 12.25
CA LEU A 12 -0.78 3.25 13.62
C LEU A 12 0.31 2.93 14.64
N GLU A 13 0.92 1.74 14.55
CA GLU A 13 1.98 1.29 15.46
C GLU A 13 3.17 2.26 15.50
N LYS A 14 3.58 2.80 14.37
CA LYS A 14 4.63 3.83 14.31
C LYS A 14 4.19 5.14 14.98
N ALA A 15 2.96 5.57 14.74
CA ALA A 15 2.42 6.78 15.35
C ALA A 15 2.29 6.63 16.88
N GLU A 16 1.88 5.46 17.37
CA GLU A 16 1.80 5.15 18.80
C GLU A 16 3.17 5.22 19.46
N GLN A 17 4.20 4.64 18.83
CA GLN A 17 5.58 4.70 19.33
C GLN A 17 6.12 6.13 19.37
N GLN A 18 5.80 6.94 18.34
CA GLN A 18 6.32 8.31 18.22
C GLN A 18 5.62 9.30 19.16
N PHE A 19 4.31 9.15 19.33
CA PHE A 19 3.48 10.14 20.02
C PHE A 19 2.88 9.62 21.35
N ASN A 20 3.21 8.39 21.74
CA ASN A 20 2.67 7.73 22.93
C ASN A 20 1.13 7.73 22.96
N TYR A 21 0.52 7.42 21.82
CA TYR A 21 -0.92 7.24 21.70
C TYR A 21 -1.34 5.85 22.18
N ASP A 22 -2.62 5.73 22.54
CA ASP A 22 -3.23 4.46 22.95
C ASP A 22 -4.55 4.30 22.19
N PHE A 23 -4.49 3.53 21.09
CA PHE A 23 -5.59 3.30 20.19
C PHE A 23 -5.82 1.80 19.98
N THR A 24 -7.04 1.45 19.64
CA THR A 24 -7.44 0.09 19.27
C THR A 24 -7.81 0.07 17.80
N PRO A 25 -7.14 -0.72 16.95
CA PRO A 25 -7.54 -0.94 15.57
C PRO A 25 -8.68 -1.95 15.45
N GLY A 26 -9.61 -1.71 14.54
CA GLY A 26 -10.61 -2.67 14.09
C GLY A 26 -10.04 -3.67 13.08
N LYS A 27 -10.93 -4.41 12.42
CA LYS A 27 -10.55 -5.32 11.32
C LYS A 27 -10.28 -4.55 10.03
N GLY A 28 -9.61 -5.21 9.07
CA GLY A 28 -9.38 -4.66 7.73
C GLY A 28 -10.68 -4.38 7.00
N ILE A 29 -10.80 -3.19 6.42
CA ILE A 29 -12.00 -2.75 5.69
C ILE A 29 -11.72 -2.72 4.19
N HIS A 30 -10.66 -2.02 3.77
CA HIS A 30 -10.27 -1.96 2.37
C HIS A 30 -8.76 -1.88 2.20
N LEU A 31 -8.31 -2.19 1.00
CA LEU A 31 -6.94 -1.98 0.54
C LEU A 31 -6.95 -1.03 -0.66
N GLU A 32 -6.05 -0.06 -0.65
CA GLU A 32 -5.59 0.68 -1.82
C GLU A 32 -4.30 0.01 -2.29
N PRO A 33 -4.35 -0.91 -3.27
CA PRO A 33 -3.20 -1.74 -3.58
C PRO A 33 -2.08 -0.94 -4.22
N LEU A 34 -0.84 -1.27 -3.86
CA LEU A 34 0.30 -0.90 -4.67
C LEU A 34 0.29 -1.70 -5.95
N ALA A 35 0.84 -1.11 -7.00
CA ALA A 35 1.11 -1.85 -8.22
C ALA A 35 2.45 -1.43 -8.83
N ILE A 36 3.02 -2.31 -9.64
CA ILE A 36 4.19 -2.03 -10.48
C ILE A 36 3.68 -1.50 -11.82
N TYR A 37 4.12 -0.32 -12.18
CA TYR A 37 3.75 0.35 -13.43
C TYR A 37 4.97 0.57 -14.32
N SER A 38 4.74 0.72 -15.61
CA SER A 38 5.75 1.15 -16.57
C SER A 38 5.11 1.95 -17.70
N SER A 39 5.81 2.97 -18.17
CA SER A 39 5.50 3.65 -19.43
C SER A 39 6.30 3.12 -20.62
N LYS A 40 7.30 2.26 -20.37
CA LYS A 40 8.24 1.74 -21.37
C LYS A 40 8.00 0.27 -21.72
N HIS A 41 7.58 -0.53 -20.71
CA HIS A 41 7.49 -1.98 -20.79
C HIS A 41 6.06 -2.47 -20.58
N LYS A 42 5.74 -3.61 -21.16
CA LYS A 42 4.41 -4.25 -21.07
C LYS A 42 4.40 -5.52 -20.21
N SER A 43 5.58 -5.99 -19.82
CA SER A 43 5.74 -7.13 -18.91
C SER A 43 6.94 -6.92 -17.98
N LEU A 44 6.98 -7.68 -16.86
CA LEU A 44 8.07 -7.60 -15.88
C LEU A 44 9.36 -8.30 -16.34
N ASP A 45 9.34 -8.97 -17.51
CA ASP A 45 10.48 -9.67 -18.07
C ASP A 45 11.28 -8.81 -19.06
N GLU A 46 10.86 -7.57 -19.29
CA GLU A 46 11.48 -6.66 -20.27
C GLU A 46 12.54 -5.73 -19.65
N LEU A 47 12.98 -6.01 -18.41
CA LEU A 47 14.04 -5.23 -17.77
C LEU A 47 15.34 -5.32 -18.62
N PRO A 48 15.97 -4.18 -18.98
CA PRO A 48 17.17 -4.18 -19.81
C PRO A 48 18.32 -4.98 -19.18
N GLU A 49 18.96 -5.89 -19.94
CA GLU A 49 20.11 -6.69 -19.46
C GLU A 49 21.28 -5.83 -18.99
N LYS A 50 21.47 -4.66 -19.61
CA LYS A 50 22.54 -3.70 -19.25
C LYS A 50 22.30 -2.95 -17.95
N GLY A 51 21.16 -3.19 -17.32
CA GLY A 51 20.70 -2.51 -16.12
C GLY A 51 19.52 -1.58 -16.40
N GLY A 52 18.56 -1.57 -15.48
CA GLY A 52 17.39 -0.72 -15.52
C GLY A 52 17.29 0.21 -14.30
N ILE A 53 16.22 0.99 -14.23
CA ILE A 53 15.90 1.86 -13.10
C ILE A 53 14.54 1.48 -12.55
N ILE A 54 14.46 1.18 -11.25
CA ILE A 54 13.19 0.94 -10.57
C ILE A 54 12.92 2.07 -9.58
N GLY A 55 11.83 2.81 -9.83
CA GLY A 55 11.33 3.85 -8.95
C GLY A 55 10.60 3.26 -7.74
N VAL A 56 10.93 3.73 -6.55
CA VAL A 56 10.23 3.40 -5.30
C VAL A 56 10.03 4.68 -4.49
N ILE A 57 8.98 4.67 -3.66
CA ILE A 57 8.70 5.81 -2.81
C ILE A 57 9.80 6.04 -1.77
N SER A 58 10.10 7.31 -1.46
CA SER A 58 11.12 7.70 -0.45
C SER A 58 10.64 7.51 0.99
N ASP A 59 9.34 7.46 1.25
CA ASP A 59 8.78 7.20 2.58
C ASP A 59 9.10 5.77 3.06
N VAL A 60 9.73 5.66 4.23
CA VAL A 60 10.27 4.39 4.76
C VAL A 60 9.22 3.29 4.88
N THR A 61 8.00 3.62 5.31
CA THR A 61 6.93 2.62 5.52
C THR A 61 6.41 2.08 4.20
N ASN A 62 6.14 2.98 3.26
CA ASN A 62 5.65 2.60 1.94
C ASN A 62 6.79 2.01 1.08
N GLN A 63 8.06 2.40 1.31
CA GLN A 63 9.20 1.80 0.64
C GLN A 63 9.35 0.31 0.99
N GLU A 64 9.26 -0.06 2.28
CA GLU A 64 9.25 -1.47 2.68
C GLU A 64 8.14 -2.25 1.96
N ARG A 65 6.93 -1.71 1.93
CA ARG A 65 5.77 -2.31 1.26
C ARG A 65 6.03 -2.48 -0.25
N ALA A 66 6.61 -1.48 -0.91
CA ALA A 66 7.00 -1.55 -2.32
C ALA A 66 8.05 -2.62 -2.58
N LEU A 67 9.05 -2.75 -1.70
CA LEU A 67 10.09 -3.77 -1.81
C LEU A 67 9.54 -5.18 -1.62
N ARG A 68 8.54 -5.38 -0.77
CA ARG A 68 7.84 -6.66 -0.63
C ARG A 68 7.09 -7.05 -1.90
N LEU A 69 6.45 -6.10 -2.59
CA LEU A 69 5.82 -6.36 -3.89
C LEU A 69 6.87 -6.73 -4.96
N LEU A 70 8.02 -6.05 -4.98
CA LEU A 70 9.15 -6.39 -5.86
C LEU A 70 9.72 -7.77 -5.55
N ALA A 71 9.79 -8.16 -4.28
CA ALA A 71 10.25 -9.48 -3.86
C ALA A 71 9.30 -10.58 -4.33
N ALA A 72 7.99 -10.38 -4.19
CA ALA A 72 6.97 -11.30 -4.68
C ALA A 72 7.04 -11.51 -6.21
N ASN A 73 7.62 -10.56 -6.94
CA ASN A 73 7.82 -10.62 -8.39
C ASN A 73 9.29 -10.93 -8.81
N GLY A 74 10.13 -11.38 -7.88
CA GLY A 74 11.47 -11.88 -8.19
C GLY A 74 12.51 -10.81 -8.53
N PHE A 75 12.31 -9.56 -8.13
CA PHE A 75 13.30 -8.49 -8.33
C PHE A 75 14.32 -8.39 -7.21
N VAL A 76 13.89 -8.65 -5.98
CA VAL A 76 14.73 -8.56 -4.79
C VAL A 76 14.46 -9.73 -3.83
N GLU A 77 15.38 -9.95 -2.91
CA GLU A 77 15.23 -10.82 -1.75
C GLU A 77 15.21 -9.95 -0.48
N ILE A 78 14.19 -10.14 0.35
CA ILE A 78 14.02 -9.42 1.62
C ILE A 78 14.96 -10.02 2.67
N PRO A 79 15.68 -9.21 3.48
CA PRO A 79 16.51 -9.73 4.56
C PRO A 79 15.67 -10.48 5.60
N ALA A 80 16.24 -11.53 6.19
CA ALA A 80 15.55 -12.37 7.17
C ALA A 80 15.25 -11.63 8.50
N SER A 81 15.93 -10.53 8.77
CA SER A 81 15.75 -9.69 9.96
C SER A 81 16.30 -8.29 9.73
N GLY A 82 15.84 -7.32 10.52
CA GLY A 82 16.25 -5.91 10.43
C GLY A 82 15.37 -5.10 9.48
N ASP A 83 15.79 -3.86 9.21
CA ASP A 83 15.07 -2.93 8.36
C ASP A 83 15.05 -3.38 6.91
N VAL A 84 13.92 -3.15 6.25
CA VAL A 84 13.74 -3.42 4.81
C VAL A 84 13.70 -2.08 4.07
N ASN A 85 14.77 -1.80 3.37
CA ASN A 85 14.91 -0.60 2.54
C ASN A 85 15.79 -0.89 1.32
N VAL A 86 15.94 0.09 0.42
CA VAL A 86 16.73 -0.08 -0.84
C VAL A 86 18.19 -0.45 -0.63
N TYR A 87 18.75 -0.23 0.55
CA TYR A 87 20.15 -0.54 0.89
C TYR A 87 20.32 -1.92 1.52
N THR A 88 19.25 -2.50 2.08
CA THR A 88 19.30 -3.78 2.81
C THR A 88 18.80 -4.97 2.00
N VAL A 89 17.98 -4.74 0.98
CA VAL A 89 17.50 -5.81 0.09
C VAL A 89 18.60 -6.27 -0.87
N LYS A 90 18.58 -7.56 -1.20
CA LYS A 90 19.48 -8.11 -2.21
C LYS A 90 18.80 -8.08 -3.58
N LYS A 91 19.39 -7.38 -4.54
CA LYS A 91 18.92 -7.36 -5.93
C LYS A 91 19.14 -8.73 -6.58
N LEU A 92 18.12 -9.26 -7.24
CA LEU A 92 18.16 -10.52 -8.00
C LEU A 92 18.29 -10.30 -9.51
N LYS A 93 18.07 -9.05 -9.96
CA LYS A 93 18.21 -8.62 -11.36
C LYS A 93 19.15 -7.40 -11.42
N ASN A 94 19.56 -7.01 -12.62
CA ASN A 94 20.45 -5.87 -12.82
C ASN A 94 19.63 -4.57 -12.97
N PHE A 95 19.58 -3.76 -11.93
CA PHE A 95 18.91 -2.44 -11.92
C PHE A 95 19.42 -1.59 -10.76
N ASP A 96 19.15 -0.29 -10.84
CA ASP A 96 19.34 0.64 -9.74
C ASP A 96 18.00 1.15 -9.22
N PHE A 97 17.91 1.42 -7.92
CA PHE A 97 16.78 2.08 -7.33
C PHE A 97 16.84 3.60 -7.53
N LYS A 98 15.69 4.20 -7.80
CA LYS A 98 15.46 5.65 -7.73
C LYS A 98 14.41 5.92 -6.67
N GLU A 99 14.80 6.54 -5.57
CA GLU A 99 13.88 6.98 -4.53
C GLU A 99 13.18 8.27 -4.99
N ILE A 100 11.86 8.28 -4.97
CA ILE A 100 11.02 9.34 -5.54
C ILE A 100 9.91 9.68 -4.54
N ASP A 101 9.61 10.95 -4.37
CA ASP A 101 8.51 11.38 -3.52
C ASP A 101 7.15 10.95 -4.12
N GLY A 102 6.23 10.48 -3.25
CA GLY A 102 4.96 9.90 -3.65
C GLY A 102 4.18 10.69 -4.70
N PRO A 103 3.92 12.00 -4.49
CA PRO A 103 3.16 12.83 -5.43
C PRO A 103 3.74 12.93 -6.84
N VAL A 104 5.03 12.69 -7.01
CA VAL A 104 5.70 12.81 -8.32
C VAL A 104 6.09 11.47 -8.95
N LEU A 105 5.73 10.34 -8.33
CA LEU A 105 6.02 8.99 -8.85
C LEU A 105 5.45 8.80 -10.27
N VAL A 106 4.18 9.15 -10.49
CA VAL A 106 3.52 8.98 -11.80
C VAL A 106 4.18 9.85 -12.87
N SER A 107 4.50 11.10 -12.57
CA SER A 107 5.16 12.00 -13.52
C SER A 107 6.58 11.56 -13.88
N ASN A 108 7.24 10.76 -13.02
CA ASN A 108 8.56 10.21 -13.25
C ASN A 108 8.59 8.84 -13.95
N LEU A 109 7.43 8.26 -14.35
CA LEU A 109 7.39 6.96 -15.04
C LEU A 109 8.23 6.92 -16.32
N GLY A 110 8.36 8.04 -17.02
CA GLY A 110 9.22 8.13 -18.23
C GLY A 110 10.72 8.00 -17.94
N GLU A 111 11.16 8.21 -16.70
CA GLU A 111 12.56 8.15 -16.29
C GLU A 111 12.96 6.80 -15.69
N THR A 112 12.00 5.93 -15.43
CA THR A 112 12.20 4.60 -14.84
C THR A 112 11.79 3.50 -15.82
N ASP A 113 12.31 2.29 -15.64
CA ASP A 113 11.83 1.12 -16.37
C ASP A 113 10.56 0.58 -15.71
N TYR A 114 10.56 0.52 -14.39
CA TYR A 114 9.39 0.23 -13.58
C TYR A 114 9.31 1.20 -12.41
N SER A 115 8.10 1.47 -11.91
CA SER A 115 7.90 2.16 -10.63
C SER A 115 6.84 1.45 -9.82
N VAL A 116 7.08 1.29 -8.53
CA VAL A 116 6.06 0.84 -7.58
C VAL A 116 5.35 2.08 -7.04
N ILE A 117 4.04 2.16 -7.29
CA ILE A 117 3.25 3.36 -6.97
C ILE A 117 2.07 2.98 -6.07
N ASN A 118 1.88 3.75 -5.00
CA ASN A 118 0.75 3.63 -4.09
C ASN A 118 -0.57 3.94 -4.79
N GLY A 119 -1.65 3.27 -4.39
CA GLY A 119 -2.96 3.37 -5.02
C GLY A 119 -3.51 4.79 -5.12
N ASN A 120 -3.39 5.59 -4.05
CA ASN A 120 -3.81 6.99 -4.05
C ASN A 120 -3.06 7.85 -5.09
N PHE A 121 -1.73 7.75 -5.16
CA PHE A 121 -0.93 8.50 -6.15
C PHE A 121 -1.16 8.02 -7.57
N ALA A 122 -1.34 6.71 -7.76
CA ALA A 122 -1.70 6.14 -9.07
C ALA A 122 -3.04 6.70 -9.55
N GLN A 123 -4.06 6.70 -8.70
CA GLN A 123 -5.38 7.23 -9.00
C GLN A 123 -5.34 8.74 -9.33
N GLU A 124 -4.64 9.54 -8.52
CA GLU A 124 -4.43 10.97 -8.77
C GLU A 124 -3.73 11.22 -10.12
N GLY A 125 -2.81 10.35 -10.50
CA GLY A 125 -2.11 10.37 -11.78
C GLY A 125 -2.88 9.74 -12.95
N GLY A 126 -4.12 9.28 -12.74
CA GLY A 126 -4.98 8.68 -13.76
C GLY A 126 -4.64 7.23 -14.12
N LEU A 127 -3.83 6.54 -13.30
CA LEU A 127 -3.53 5.12 -13.46
C LEU A 127 -4.52 4.26 -12.68
N ALA A 128 -4.82 3.09 -13.23
CA ALA A 128 -5.68 2.09 -12.60
C ALA A 128 -4.94 0.75 -12.48
N PRO A 129 -4.89 0.11 -11.29
CA PRO A 129 -4.16 -1.13 -11.10
C PRO A 129 -4.57 -2.24 -12.07
N SER A 130 -5.86 -2.40 -12.33
CA SER A 130 -6.39 -3.43 -13.22
C SER A 130 -6.12 -3.20 -14.72
N ARG A 131 -5.89 -1.95 -15.13
CA ARG A 131 -5.66 -1.58 -16.53
C ARG A 131 -4.18 -1.42 -16.83
N ASP A 132 -3.45 -0.77 -15.93
CA ASP A 132 -2.10 -0.26 -16.17
C ASP A 132 -1.03 -0.98 -15.33
N GLY A 133 -1.46 -1.72 -14.30
CA GLY A 133 -0.55 -2.43 -13.40
C GLY A 133 0.01 -3.70 -14.04
N LEU A 134 1.33 -3.85 -14.02
CA LEU A 134 2.02 -5.08 -14.46
C LEU A 134 2.00 -6.18 -13.39
N ALA A 135 1.97 -5.78 -12.13
CA ALA A 135 1.69 -6.62 -10.97
C ALA A 135 1.00 -5.77 -9.90
N VAL A 136 0.04 -6.36 -9.20
CA VAL A 136 -0.79 -5.68 -8.20
C VAL A 136 -0.67 -6.41 -6.87
N GLU A 137 -0.60 -5.66 -5.79
CA GLU A 137 -0.57 -6.16 -4.43
C GLU A 137 -1.86 -6.91 -4.09
N SER A 138 -1.73 -8.06 -3.41
CA SER A 138 -2.87 -8.83 -2.94
C SER A 138 -3.40 -8.30 -1.61
N PRO A 139 -4.72 -8.27 -1.37
CA PRO A 139 -5.30 -7.98 -0.06
C PRO A 139 -5.14 -9.13 0.93
N GLU A 140 -4.84 -10.32 0.44
CA GLU A 140 -4.78 -11.54 1.25
C GLU A 140 -3.60 -11.52 2.22
N ASN A 141 -3.89 -11.59 3.52
CA ASN A 141 -2.91 -11.48 4.61
C ASN A 141 -2.07 -10.19 4.55
N ASN A 142 -2.62 -9.11 4.03
CA ASN A 142 -1.92 -7.85 3.85
C ASN A 142 -2.08 -6.96 5.09
N PRO A 143 -1.00 -6.62 5.81
CA PRO A 143 -1.06 -5.75 6.98
C PRO A 143 -1.38 -4.28 6.62
N SER A 144 -1.27 -3.93 5.34
CA SER A 144 -1.50 -2.56 4.86
C SER A 144 -2.97 -2.26 4.52
N VAL A 145 -3.91 -3.12 4.94
CA VAL A 145 -5.34 -2.81 4.86
C VAL A 145 -5.70 -1.65 5.77
N ASN A 146 -6.62 -0.82 5.32
CA ASN A 146 -7.13 0.30 6.10
C ASN A 146 -8.13 -0.18 7.14
N VAL A 147 -8.05 0.39 8.34
CA VAL A 147 -8.85 0.00 9.51
C VAL A 147 -9.51 1.22 10.15
N LEU A 148 -10.67 1.01 10.77
CA LEU A 148 -11.21 1.95 11.74
C LEU A 148 -10.36 1.87 13.01
N VAL A 149 -9.99 3.02 13.58
CA VAL A 149 -9.20 3.11 14.82
C VAL A 149 -9.92 4.00 15.80
N TRP A 150 -9.91 3.63 17.08
CA TRP A 150 -10.52 4.42 18.14
C TRP A 150 -9.65 4.47 19.39
N LYS A 151 -9.90 5.44 20.27
CA LYS A 151 -9.22 5.51 21.54
C LYS A 151 -9.53 4.28 22.40
N THR A 152 -8.52 3.61 22.93
CA THR A 152 -8.71 2.46 23.83
C THR A 152 -9.55 2.83 25.05
N SER A 153 -9.48 4.09 25.49
CA SER A 153 -10.25 4.62 26.62
C SER A 153 -11.70 4.96 26.31
N VAL A 154 -12.18 4.79 25.06
CA VAL A 154 -13.61 5.06 24.74
C VAL A 154 -14.52 4.13 25.52
N SER A 155 -15.61 4.66 26.07
CA SER A 155 -16.52 3.91 26.96
C SER A 155 -17.97 4.37 26.83
N GLY A 156 -18.90 3.62 27.44
CA GLY A 156 -20.33 3.92 27.42
C GLY A 156 -20.91 3.95 26.02
N ASP A 157 -21.88 4.82 25.79
CA ASP A 157 -22.60 4.95 24.50
C ASP A 157 -21.65 5.18 23.29
N LYS A 158 -20.51 5.84 23.53
CA LYS A 158 -19.52 6.06 22.48
C LYS A 158 -18.81 4.77 22.07
N ALA A 159 -18.51 3.88 23.00
CA ALA A 159 -17.91 2.59 22.70
C ALA A 159 -18.88 1.72 21.90
N GLU A 160 -20.17 1.73 22.26
CA GLU A 160 -21.22 1.03 21.51
C GLU A 160 -21.38 1.60 20.09
N ALA A 161 -21.35 2.93 19.95
CA ALA A 161 -21.44 3.59 18.66
C ALA A 161 -20.25 3.27 17.75
N VAL A 162 -19.02 3.24 18.29
CA VAL A 162 -17.82 2.88 17.54
C VAL A 162 -17.86 1.41 17.09
N LYS A 163 -18.25 0.51 17.98
CA LYS A 163 -18.45 -0.91 17.64
C LYS A 163 -19.48 -1.07 16.52
N LYS A 164 -20.61 -0.34 16.63
CA LYS A 164 -21.64 -0.38 15.60
C LYS A 164 -21.15 0.18 14.26
N LEU A 165 -20.32 1.23 14.28
CA LEU A 165 -19.69 1.77 13.08
C LEU A 165 -18.74 0.74 12.44
N ASP A 166 -17.92 0.06 13.24
CA ASP A 166 -17.02 -0.99 12.75
C ASP A 166 -17.80 -2.15 12.10
N GLU A 167 -18.90 -2.61 12.74
CA GLU A 167 -19.80 -3.61 12.16
C GLU A 167 -20.42 -3.17 10.82
N LEU A 168 -20.85 -1.91 10.72
CA LEU A 168 -21.43 -1.36 9.50
C LEU A 168 -20.41 -1.26 8.37
N LEU A 169 -19.17 -0.89 8.68
CA LEU A 169 -18.07 -0.83 7.71
C LEU A 169 -17.69 -2.22 7.16
N HIS A 170 -18.05 -3.31 7.86
CA HIS A 170 -17.86 -4.70 7.42
C HIS A 170 -19.15 -5.34 6.86
N SER A 171 -20.14 -4.55 6.50
CA SER A 171 -21.40 -5.05 5.93
C SER A 171 -21.28 -5.37 4.44
N ASP A 172 -22.11 -6.31 3.97
CA ASP A 172 -22.23 -6.62 2.54
C ASP A 172 -22.56 -5.39 1.69
N GLN A 173 -23.28 -4.42 2.27
CA GLN A 173 -23.61 -3.15 1.60
C GLN A 173 -22.33 -2.34 1.32
N VAL A 174 -21.41 -2.23 2.28
CA VAL A 174 -20.13 -1.52 2.12
C VAL A 174 -19.23 -2.28 1.14
N LYS A 175 -19.15 -3.62 1.26
CA LYS A 175 -18.42 -4.45 0.31
C LYS A 175 -18.89 -4.19 -1.12
N LYS A 176 -20.19 -4.31 -1.35
CA LYS A 176 -20.79 -4.05 -2.65
C LYS A 176 -20.55 -2.63 -3.14
N TYR A 177 -20.62 -1.64 -2.25
CA TYR A 177 -20.33 -0.24 -2.59
C TYR A 177 -18.90 -0.05 -3.09
N ILE A 178 -17.91 -0.67 -2.43
CA ILE A 178 -16.50 -0.64 -2.85
C ILE A 178 -16.36 -1.28 -4.23
N GLU A 179 -16.89 -2.49 -4.42
CA GLU A 179 -16.80 -3.24 -5.68
C GLU A 179 -17.50 -2.52 -6.86
N ASP A 180 -18.63 -1.88 -6.62
CA ASP A 180 -19.38 -1.15 -7.64
C ASP A 180 -18.74 0.20 -8.00
N THR A 181 -18.09 0.85 -7.03
CA THR A 181 -17.50 2.19 -7.19
C THR A 181 -16.11 2.14 -7.82
N TRP A 182 -15.25 1.23 -7.34
CA TRP A 182 -13.86 1.10 -7.79
C TRP A 182 -13.64 -0.17 -8.62
N LYS A 183 -14.38 -0.28 -9.73
CA LYS A 183 -14.27 -1.42 -10.67
C LYS A 183 -12.89 -1.56 -11.32
N ASP A 184 -12.07 -0.53 -11.24
CA ASP A 184 -10.70 -0.50 -11.72
C ASP A 184 -9.69 -1.10 -10.73
N GLY A 185 -10.15 -1.57 -9.56
CA GLY A 185 -9.30 -2.17 -8.53
C GLY A 185 -8.45 -1.17 -7.74
N SER A 186 -8.70 0.14 -7.87
CA SER A 186 -7.98 1.17 -7.11
C SER A 186 -8.31 1.14 -5.61
N VAL A 187 -9.48 0.61 -5.26
CA VAL A 187 -9.86 0.25 -3.88
C VAL A 187 -10.54 -1.11 -3.92
N ILE A 188 -10.12 -2.03 -3.06
CA ILE A 188 -10.68 -3.38 -2.97
C ILE A 188 -11.09 -3.71 -1.54
N PRO A 189 -12.21 -4.45 -1.32
CA PRO A 189 -12.60 -4.85 0.02
C PRO A 189 -11.58 -5.84 0.62
N ALA A 190 -11.41 -5.80 1.94
CA ALA A 190 -10.47 -6.65 2.69
C ALA A 190 -11.16 -7.56 3.71
N PHE A 191 -12.46 -7.84 3.54
CA PHE A 191 -13.28 -8.70 4.41
C PHE A 191 -14.29 -9.51 3.62
#